data_b2d6502cd7cf1c5ef34dfb7a34f63046
#
_entry.id   b2d6502cd7cf1c5ef34dfb7a34f63046
#
_cell.length_a   1.000
_cell.length_b   1.000
_cell.length_c   1.000
_cell.angle_alpha   90.00
_cell.angle_beta   90.00
_cell.angle_gamma   90.00
#
_symmetry.space_group_name_H-M   'P 1'
#
loop_
_entity.id
_entity.type
_entity.pdbx_description
1 polymer ?
#
loop_
_entity_poly.entity_id
_entity_poly.type
_entity_poly.pdbx_seq_one_letter_code
_entity_poly.pdbx_strand_id
1 'polypeptide(L)'
;MTEHHYDLVIIGAGLSGVGVACHFTTTFPGKKYLVLESRKNLGGTWDLFKYPGIRSDSDMYTLGYSFRPWKERKAIADGTDIWNYIDSTAEEYGVKQNIRFESSVLEVKWDSALRTWEIIFIDPVGTKKVVNSQFLYSCSGYYSYHEAYLPDFKNLDRYKGVFVHPPVSYTHLTLPTIAVV
;
A
#
# COMPACT_ATOMS: atom_id res chain seq x y z
N MET A 1 13.80 -16.13 -22.11
CA MET A 1 13.12 -15.17 -21.22
C MET A 1 14.20 -14.37 -20.55
N THR A 2 14.26 -13.07 -20.78
CA THR A 2 15.27 -12.20 -20.15
C THR A 2 14.94 -12.12 -18.66
N GLU A 3 15.77 -12.75 -17.84
CA GLU A 3 15.70 -12.60 -16.38
C GLU A 3 15.96 -11.13 -16.04
N HIS A 4 14.92 -10.44 -15.59
CA HIS A 4 15.07 -9.09 -15.06
C HIS A 4 15.64 -9.21 -13.64
N HIS A 5 16.91 -8.88 -13.50
CA HIS A 5 17.57 -8.82 -12.19
C HIS A 5 17.53 -7.40 -11.64
N TYR A 6 17.08 -7.29 -10.39
CA TYR A 6 17.03 -6.03 -9.63
C TYR A 6 17.95 -6.10 -8.42
N ASP A 7 18.46 -4.96 -7.98
CA ASP A 7 19.16 -4.88 -6.70
C ASP A 7 18.18 -5.01 -5.55
N LEU A 8 16.96 -4.44 -5.71
CA LEU A 8 15.90 -4.50 -4.71
C LEU A 8 14.51 -4.71 -5.36
N VAL A 9 13.72 -5.59 -4.80
CA VAL A 9 12.26 -5.64 -5.05
C VAL A 9 11.52 -5.26 -3.78
N ILE A 10 10.54 -4.37 -3.93
CA ILE A 10 9.64 -3.90 -2.85
C ILE A 10 8.23 -4.42 -3.15
N ILE A 11 7.59 -5.06 -2.17
CA ILE A 11 6.23 -5.56 -2.29
C ILE A 11 5.29 -4.58 -1.61
N GLY A 12 4.42 -3.94 -2.39
CA GLY A 12 3.45 -2.94 -1.96
C GLY A 12 3.92 -1.50 -2.13
N ALA A 13 3.04 -0.66 -2.67
CA ALA A 13 3.24 0.78 -2.89
C ALA A 13 2.41 1.65 -1.93
N GLY A 14 2.23 1.20 -0.69
CA GLY A 14 1.68 2.00 0.41
C GLY A 14 2.70 3.00 0.97
N LEU A 15 2.36 3.62 2.10
CA LEU A 15 3.25 4.57 2.80
C LEU A 15 4.67 3.99 2.97
N SER A 16 4.77 2.76 3.48
CA SER A 16 6.07 2.12 3.74
C SER A 16 6.84 1.84 2.45
N GLY A 17 6.19 1.29 1.41
CA GLY A 17 6.85 0.94 0.16
C GLY A 17 7.36 2.16 -0.60
N VAL A 18 6.58 3.24 -0.66
CA VAL A 18 7.03 4.53 -1.23
C VAL A 18 8.21 5.08 -0.42
N GLY A 19 8.13 5.04 0.92
CA GLY A 19 9.23 5.48 1.78
C GLY A 19 10.53 4.73 1.53
N VAL A 20 10.47 3.39 1.45
CA VAL A 20 11.64 2.54 1.13
C VAL A 20 12.20 2.91 -0.25
N ALA A 21 11.32 3.06 -1.25
CA ALA A 21 11.75 3.41 -2.61
C ALA A 21 12.45 4.78 -2.67
N CYS A 22 11.93 5.80 -1.95
CA CYS A 22 12.56 7.11 -1.85
C CYS A 22 13.95 7.02 -1.21
N HIS A 23 14.07 6.32 -0.09
CA HIS A 23 15.37 6.10 0.57
C HIS A 23 16.33 5.35 -0.35
N PHE A 24 15.87 4.31 -1.03
CA PHE A 24 16.72 3.56 -1.94
C PHE A 24 17.24 4.41 -3.11
N THR A 25 16.36 5.20 -3.72
CA THR A 25 16.71 6.10 -4.83
C THR A 25 17.76 7.11 -4.41
N THR A 26 17.63 7.70 -3.21
CA THR A 26 18.57 8.74 -2.73
C THR A 26 19.88 8.16 -2.22
N THR A 27 19.85 6.99 -1.58
CA THR A 27 21.05 6.39 -0.98
C THR A 27 21.89 5.61 -1.99
N PHE A 28 21.25 4.99 -2.97
CA PHE A 28 21.90 4.12 -3.95
C PHE A 28 21.63 4.57 -5.40
N PRO A 29 22.09 5.76 -5.81
CA PRO A 29 21.85 6.26 -7.16
C PRO A 29 22.46 5.30 -8.20
N GLY A 30 21.67 4.99 -9.23
CA GLY A 30 22.07 4.05 -10.28
C GLY A 30 21.80 2.56 -10.03
N LYS A 31 21.37 2.20 -8.82
CA LYS A 31 20.88 0.86 -8.51
C LYS A 31 19.45 0.66 -9.03
N LYS A 32 19.14 -0.56 -9.48
CA LYS A 32 17.85 -0.90 -10.07
C LYS A 32 16.91 -1.47 -9.01
N TYR A 33 15.72 -0.92 -8.92
CA TYR A 33 14.67 -1.48 -8.07
C TYR A 33 13.33 -1.55 -8.78
N LEU A 34 12.45 -2.38 -8.24
CA LEU A 34 11.09 -2.56 -8.71
C LEU A 34 10.16 -2.56 -7.50
N VAL A 35 9.05 -1.84 -7.62
CA VAL A 35 7.93 -1.94 -6.66
C VAL A 35 6.80 -2.71 -7.33
N LEU A 36 6.30 -3.76 -6.69
CA LEU A 36 5.16 -4.54 -7.15
C LEU A 36 3.95 -4.18 -6.29
N GLU A 37 2.92 -3.58 -6.92
CA GLU A 37 1.68 -3.20 -6.27
C GLU A 37 0.52 -3.99 -6.89
N SER A 38 -0.25 -4.66 -6.03
CA SER A 38 -1.37 -5.51 -6.47
C SER A 38 -2.57 -4.71 -6.99
N ARG A 39 -2.68 -3.44 -6.61
CA ARG A 39 -3.80 -2.55 -6.95
C ARG A 39 -3.43 -1.61 -8.09
N LYS A 40 -4.44 -0.85 -8.56
CA LYS A 40 -4.28 0.13 -9.65
C LYS A 40 -3.55 1.39 -9.24
N ASN A 41 -3.57 1.70 -7.93
CA ASN A 41 -3.04 2.95 -7.38
C ASN A 41 -2.07 2.65 -6.24
N LEU A 42 -1.12 3.54 -6.04
CA LEU A 42 -0.33 3.59 -4.82
C LEU A 42 -1.16 4.15 -3.65
N GLY A 43 -0.60 4.11 -2.45
CA GLY A 43 -1.19 4.68 -1.24
C GLY A 43 -1.67 3.64 -0.23
N GLY A 44 -1.79 2.37 -0.62
CA GLY A 44 -2.14 1.26 0.28
C GLY A 44 -3.46 1.54 1.02
N THR A 45 -3.41 1.55 2.36
CA THR A 45 -4.55 1.87 3.24
C THR A 45 -5.29 3.14 2.83
N TRP A 46 -4.57 4.19 2.46
CA TRP A 46 -5.12 5.51 2.15
C TRP A 46 -5.77 5.60 0.77
N ASP A 47 -5.47 4.67 -0.12
CA ASP A 47 -6.22 4.46 -1.37
C ASP A 47 -7.35 3.44 -1.20
N LEU A 48 -7.20 2.46 -0.30
CA LEU A 48 -8.19 1.41 -0.10
C LEU A 48 -9.46 1.92 0.56
N PHE A 49 -9.32 2.59 1.71
CA PHE A 49 -10.47 3.02 2.49
C PHE A 49 -11.03 4.34 1.96
N LYS A 50 -12.32 4.32 1.61
CA LYS A 50 -13.05 5.46 1.01
C LYS A 50 -14.30 5.87 1.82
N TYR A 51 -14.44 5.36 3.05
CA TYR A 51 -15.61 5.72 3.87
C TYR A 51 -15.54 7.17 4.34
N PRO A 52 -16.69 7.84 4.54
CA PRO A 52 -16.75 9.20 5.00
C PRO A 52 -16.06 9.40 6.36
N GLY A 53 -15.26 10.44 6.47
CA GLY A 53 -14.54 10.77 7.70
C GLY A 53 -13.27 9.97 7.96
N ILE A 54 -12.78 9.19 6.97
CA ILE A 54 -11.48 8.55 7.08
C ILE A 54 -10.38 9.59 7.31
N ARG A 55 -9.58 9.37 8.33
CA ARG A 55 -8.47 10.23 8.73
C ARG A 55 -7.43 9.43 9.50
N SER A 56 -6.26 10.02 9.71
CA SER A 56 -5.27 9.43 10.60
C SER A 56 -5.77 9.44 12.06
N ASP A 57 -5.38 8.45 12.82
CA ASP A 57 -5.54 8.34 14.27
C ASP A 57 -4.33 8.90 15.03
N SER A 58 -3.22 9.12 14.33
CA SER A 58 -2.01 9.77 14.80
C SER A 58 -1.73 11.05 14.00
N ASP A 59 -0.89 11.93 14.55
CA ASP A 59 -0.51 13.16 13.88
C ASP A 59 0.43 12.90 12.68
N MET A 60 0.31 13.74 11.67
CA MET A 60 1.09 13.65 10.44
C MET A 60 2.57 14.05 10.62
N TYR A 61 2.91 14.75 11.69
CA TYR A 61 4.31 15.08 11.99
C TYR A 61 5.08 13.84 12.42
N THR A 62 4.38 12.85 13.01
CA THR A 62 4.92 11.54 13.36
C THR A 62 4.76 10.53 12.23
N LEU A 63 3.59 10.52 11.53
CA LEU A 63 3.30 9.57 10.44
C LEU A 63 4.09 9.88 9.17
N GLY A 64 4.37 11.16 8.90
CA GLY A 64 5.06 11.61 7.70
C GLY A 64 6.52 11.17 7.63
N TYR A 65 7.08 11.19 6.43
CA TYR A 65 8.48 10.83 6.21
C TYR A 65 9.42 11.88 6.81
N SER A 66 10.47 11.45 7.50
CA SER A 66 11.49 12.34 8.05
C SER A 66 12.23 13.13 6.97
N PHE A 67 12.40 12.57 5.78
CA PHE A 67 13.05 13.21 4.63
C PHE A 67 12.12 14.17 3.87
N ARG A 68 10.79 14.10 4.12
CA ARG A 68 9.75 14.98 3.53
C ARG A 68 8.71 15.30 4.59
N PRO A 69 9.01 16.15 5.58
CA PRO A 69 8.12 16.43 6.70
C PRO A 69 6.76 17.00 6.24
N TRP A 70 5.71 16.66 6.98
CA TRP A 70 4.38 17.27 6.80
C TRP A 70 4.43 18.77 7.08
N LYS A 71 3.87 19.58 6.17
CA LYS A 71 3.92 21.05 6.25
C LYS A 71 2.56 21.70 6.49
N GLU A 72 1.49 20.91 6.41
CA GLU A 72 0.15 21.43 6.61
C GLU A 72 -0.17 21.66 8.08
N ARG A 73 -1.05 22.65 8.35
CA ARG A 73 -1.44 22.97 9.74
C ARG A 73 -2.27 21.89 10.41
N LYS A 74 -3.00 21.10 9.63
CA LYS A 74 -3.86 20.04 10.14
C LYS A 74 -3.02 18.82 10.53
N ALA A 75 -2.82 18.63 11.83
CA ALA A 75 -2.02 17.52 12.35
C ALA A 75 -2.67 16.15 12.09
N ILE A 76 -3.99 16.03 12.33
CA ILE A 76 -4.77 14.82 12.03
C ILE A 76 -5.36 15.00 10.64
N ALA A 77 -4.72 14.42 9.63
CA ALA A 77 -5.08 14.62 8.23
C ALA A 77 -6.19 13.68 7.76
N ASP A 78 -6.98 14.14 6.81
CA ASP A 78 -7.97 13.30 6.13
C ASP A 78 -7.28 12.30 5.19
N GLY A 79 -7.94 11.18 4.92
CA GLY A 79 -7.36 10.13 4.09
C GLY A 79 -6.93 10.61 2.70
N THR A 80 -7.67 11.53 2.10
CA THR A 80 -7.31 12.14 0.82
C THR A 80 -6.02 12.96 0.89
N ASP A 81 -5.84 13.73 1.98
CA ASP A 81 -4.64 14.54 2.16
C ASP A 81 -3.40 13.65 2.34
N ILE A 82 -3.57 12.54 3.08
CA ILE A 82 -2.50 11.56 3.26
C ILE A 82 -2.17 10.86 1.95
N TRP A 83 -3.19 10.47 1.18
CA TRP A 83 -2.97 9.90 -0.15
C TRP A 83 -2.22 10.87 -1.07
N ASN A 84 -2.64 12.13 -1.13
CA ASN A 84 -1.97 13.19 -1.91
C ASN A 84 -0.50 13.39 -1.47
N TYR A 85 -0.25 13.31 -0.16
CA TYR A 85 1.10 13.39 0.38
C TYR A 85 1.98 12.23 -0.09
N ILE A 86 1.48 11.00 -0.07
CA ILE A 86 2.20 9.81 -0.54
C ILE A 86 2.43 9.90 -2.06
N ASP A 87 1.40 10.26 -2.82
CA ASP A 87 1.44 10.35 -4.28
C ASP A 87 2.43 11.42 -4.75
N SER A 88 2.36 12.62 -4.18
CA SER A 88 3.29 13.72 -4.48
C SER A 88 4.73 13.40 -4.04
N THR A 89 4.91 12.62 -2.97
CA THR A 89 6.24 12.15 -2.57
C THR A 89 6.81 11.18 -3.61
N ALA A 90 6.01 10.23 -4.07
CA ALA A 90 6.43 9.28 -5.09
C ALA A 90 6.79 9.96 -6.43
N GLU A 91 6.07 11.04 -6.77
CA GLU A 91 6.36 11.88 -7.94
C GLU A 91 7.68 12.64 -7.77
N GLU A 92 7.82 13.39 -6.68
CA GLU A 92 8.98 14.24 -6.37
C GLU A 92 10.30 13.44 -6.39
N TYR A 93 10.27 12.21 -5.90
CA TYR A 93 11.44 11.32 -5.84
C TYR A 93 11.58 10.40 -7.07
N GLY A 94 10.71 10.55 -8.08
CA GLY A 94 10.75 9.73 -9.30
C GLY A 94 10.49 8.24 -9.07
N VAL A 95 9.75 7.90 -7.99
CA VAL A 95 9.47 6.51 -7.64
C VAL A 95 8.43 5.88 -8.56
N LYS A 96 7.46 6.67 -9.05
CA LYS A 96 6.31 6.16 -9.82
C LYS A 96 6.72 5.34 -11.04
N GLN A 97 7.79 5.71 -11.74
CA GLN A 97 8.28 5.00 -12.91
C GLN A 97 8.79 3.58 -12.63
N ASN A 98 9.09 3.28 -11.36
CA ASN A 98 9.56 1.97 -10.92
C ASN A 98 8.45 1.12 -10.27
N ILE A 99 7.20 1.60 -10.27
CA ILE A 99 6.05 0.85 -9.75
C ILE A 99 5.38 0.11 -10.90
N ARG A 100 5.18 -1.20 -10.72
CA ARG A 100 4.27 -2.00 -11.54
C ARG A 100 2.98 -2.21 -10.76
N PHE A 101 1.94 -1.54 -11.21
CA PHE A 101 0.58 -1.71 -10.69
C PHE A 101 -0.05 -3.00 -11.21
N GLU A 102 -1.14 -3.42 -10.56
CA GLU A 102 -1.91 -4.63 -10.90
C GLU A 102 -1.01 -5.87 -11.01
N SER A 103 0.04 -5.90 -10.18
CA SER A 103 1.07 -6.93 -10.16
C SER A 103 1.09 -7.61 -8.78
N SER A 104 0.31 -8.68 -8.66
CA SER A 104 0.10 -9.38 -7.39
C SER A 104 1.16 -10.44 -7.17
N VAL A 105 1.97 -10.28 -6.12
CA VAL A 105 2.98 -11.27 -5.74
C VAL A 105 2.29 -12.50 -5.15
N LEU A 106 2.62 -13.66 -5.68
CA LEU A 106 2.11 -14.96 -5.27
C LEU A 106 3.04 -15.69 -4.32
N GLU A 107 4.33 -15.63 -4.63
CA GLU A 107 5.34 -16.41 -3.94
C GLU A 107 6.69 -15.72 -4.00
N VAL A 108 7.47 -15.87 -2.95
CA VAL A 108 8.87 -15.46 -2.89
C VAL A 108 9.71 -16.61 -2.37
N LYS A 109 10.85 -16.86 -3.03
CA LYS A 109 11.78 -17.94 -2.68
C LYS A 109 13.19 -17.40 -2.57
N TRP A 110 13.91 -17.81 -1.53
CA TRP A 110 15.35 -17.55 -1.40
C TRP A 110 16.14 -18.70 -1.97
N ASP A 111 17.07 -18.39 -2.86
CA ASP A 111 18.09 -19.33 -3.35
C ASP A 111 19.43 -19.03 -2.69
N SER A 112 19.86 -19.94 -1.81
CA SER A 112 21.12 -19.80 -1.07
C SER A 112 22.36 -20.01 -1.94
N ALA A 113 22.25 -20.77 -3.03
CA ALA A 113 23.37 -21.01 -3.94
C ALA A 113 23.63 -19.77 -4.82
N LEU A 114 22.56 -19.16 -5.33
CA LEU A 114 22.63 -17.95 -6.15
C LEU A 114 22.65 -16.67 -5.32
N ARG A 115 22.31 -16.75 -4.02
CA ARG A 115 22.18 -15.60 -3.11
C ARG A 115 21.19 -14.56 -3.64
N THR A 116 20.03 -15.01 -4.10
CA THR A 116 19.03 -14.17 -4.74
C THR A 116 17.63 -14.59 -4.34
N TRP A 117 16.70 -13.63 -4.34
CA TRP A 117 15.29 -13.87 -4.23
C TRP A 117 14.70 -14.09 -5.62
N GLU A 118 13.90 -15.14 -5.75
CA GLU A 118 12.96 -15.32 -6.85
C GLU A 118 11.59 -14.83 -6.42
N ILE A 119 11.02 -13.88 -7.16
CA ILE A 119 9.72 -13.29 -6.90
C ILE A 119 8.78 -13.64 -8.04
N ILE A 120 7.71 -14.34 -7.72
CA ILE A 120 6.70 -14.80 -8.66
C ILE A 120 5.45 -13.96 -8.47
N PHE A 121 4.95 -13.32 -9.54
CA PHE A 121 3.77 -12.47 -9.51
C PHE A 121 2.90 -12.65 -10.75
N ILE A 122 1.64 -12.20 -10.67
CA ILE A 122 0.73 -12.12 -11.81
C ILE A 122 0.71 -10.68 -12.29
N ASP A 123 0.90 -10.48 -13.59
CA ASP A 123 0.83 -9.18 -14.24
C ASP A 123 -0.62 -8.75 -14.54
N PRO A 124 -0.87 -7.50 -15.02
CA PRO A 124 -2.23 -7.00 -15.30
C PRO A 124 -3.05 -7.81 -16.30
N VAL A 125 -2.39 -8.60 -17.16
CA VAL A 125 -3.07 -9.45 -18.15
C VAL A 125 -3.25 -10.90 -17.66
N GLY A 126 -2.97 -11.15 -16.37
CA GLY A 126 -3.14 -12.47 -15.76
C GLY A 126 -1.98 -13.45 -16.03
N THR A 127 -0.87 -12.97 -16.57
CA THR A 127 0.28 -13.82 -16.90
C THR A 127 1.23 -13.91 -15.69
N LYS A 128 1.64 -15.14 -15.36
CA LYS A 128 2.64 -15.40 -14.33
C LYS A 128 4.03 -14.94 -14.82
N LYS A 129 4.66 -14.08 -14.06
CA LYS A 129 6.00 -13.54 -14.31
C LYS A 129 6.94 -13.86 -13.15
N VAL A 130 8.23 -13.87 -13.45
CA VAL A 130 9.28 -14.08 -12.48
C VAL A 130 10.30 -12.96 -12.60
N VAL A 131 10.76 -12.43 -11.48
CA VAL A 131 11.90 -11.53 -11.39
C VAL A 131 12.84 -11.98 -10.28
N ASN A 132 14.11 -11.67 -10.40
CA ASN A 132 15.14 -11.99 -9.40
C ASN A 132 15.67 -10.71 -8.77
N SER A 133 16.00 -10.74 -7.47
CA SER A 133 16.63 -9.61 -6.80
C SER A 133 17.57 -10.05 -5.68
N GLN A 134 18.57 -9.19 -5.40
CA GLN A 134 19.50 -9.41 -4.29
C GLN A 134 18.82 -9.17 -2.93
N PHE A 135 17.93 -8.17 -2.87
CA PHE A 135 17.20 -7.80 -1.66
C PHE A 135 15.71 -7.78 -1.91
N LEU A 136 14.95 -8.14 -0.89
CA LEU A 136 13.50 -8.10 -0.87
C LEU A 136 13.04 -7.29 0.34
N TYR A 137 12.13 -6.34 0.11
CA TYR A 137 11.49 -5.58 1.17
C TYR A 137 9.98 -5.76 1.13
N SER A 138 9.40 -6.38 2.16
CA SER A 138 7.97 -6.60 2.23
C SER A 138 7.27 -5.42 2.90
N CYS A 139 6.41 -4.74 2.14
CA CYS A 139 5.57 -3.63 2.57
C CYS A 139 4.08 -3.92 2.29
N SER A 140 3.68 -5.18 2.34
CA SER A 140 2.33 -5.65 1.98
C SER A 140 1.23 -5.17 2.93
N GLY A 141 1.59 -4.59 4.07
CA GLY A 141 0.63 -4.22 5.11
C GLY A 141 0.10 -5.43 5.87
N TYR A 142 -0.96 -5.22 6.66
CA TYR A 142 -1.55 -6.26 7.51
C TYR A 142 -3.06 -6.43 7.30
N TYR A 143 -3.67 -5.61 6.44
CA TYR A 143 -5.08 -5.78 6.08
C TYR A 143 -5.27 -6.82 4.98
N SER A 144 -6.26 -7.71 5.14
CA SER A 144 -6.76 -8.50 4.03
C SER A 144 -7.66 -7.61 3.16
N TYR A 145 -7.39 -7.58 1.85
CA TYR A 145 -8.20 -6.83 0.89
C TYR A 145 -9.36 -7.65 0.33
N HIS A 146 -9.36 -8.95 0.57
CA HIS A 146 -10.35 -9.88 0.00
C HIS A 146 -11.42 -10.28 1.01
N GLU A 147 -11.06 -10.33 2.28
CA GLU A 147 -11.96 -10.78 3.35
C GLU A 147 -11.91 -9.84 4.53
N ALA A 148 -13.10 -9.51 5.03
CA ALA A 148 -13.25 -8.81 6.27
C ALA A 148 -13.06 -9.79 7.44
N TYR A 149 -12.14 -9.48 8.36
CA TYR A 149 -12.07 -10.23 9.60
C TYR A 149 -13.30 -9.90 10.46
N LEU A 150 -14.16 -10.91 10.66
CA LEU A 150 -15.28 -10.83 11.58
C LEU A 150 -14.95 -11.63 12.84
N PRO A 151 -14.75 -10.97 13.99
CA PRO A 151 -14.61 -11.67 15.26
C PRO A 151 -15.85 -12.50 15.59
N ASP A 152 -15.68 -13.60 16.33
CA ASP A 152 -16.78 -14.39 16.84
C ASP A 152 -17.45 -13.65 18.02
N PHE A 153 -18.43 -12.83 17.70
CA PHE A 153 -19.22 -12.12 18.70
C PHE A 153 -20.35 -13.01 19.22
N LYS A 154 -20.35 -13.26 20.52
CA LYS A 154 -21.47 -13.98 21.18
C LYS A 154 -22.79 -13.26 20.92
N ASN A 155 -23.80 -14.01 20.48
CA ASN A 155 -25.14 -13.51 20.18
C ASN A 155 -25.22 -12.47 19.04
N LEU A 156 -24.31 -12.48 18.08
CA LEU A 156 -24.39 -11.61 16.90
C LEU A 156 -25.71 -11.80 16.14
N ASP A 157 -26.27 -13.02 16.15
CA ASP A 157 -27.58 -13.38 15.57
C ASP A 157 -28.76 -12.61 16.17
N ARG A 158 -28.63 -12.10 17.38
CA ARG A 158 -29.65 -11.27 18.06
C ARG A 158 -29.57 -9.81 17.68
N TYR A 159 -28.46 -9.37 17.12
CA TYR A 159 -28.31 -7.99 16.65
C TYR A 159 -29.16 -7.77 15.41
N LYS A 160 -30.11 -6.81 15.47
CA LYS A 160 -31.04 -6.50 14.38
C LYS A 160 -30.61 -5.27 13.56
N GLY A 161 -29.53 -4.62 13.93
CA GLY A 161 -28.97 -3.51 13.20
C GLY A 161 -28.12 -3.94 11.99
N VAL A 162 -27.68 -2.96 11.20
CA VAL A 162 -26.78 -3.20 10.08
C VAL A 162 -25.37 -3.41 10.60
N PHE A 163 -24.75 -4.53 10.25
CA PHE A 163 -23.35 -4.76 10.51
C PHE A 163 -22.53 -4.30 9.30
N VAL A 164 -21.63 -3.36 9.52
CA VAL A 164 -20.83 -2.76 8.45
C VAL A 164 -19.36 -3.01 8.70
N HIS A 165 -18.68 -3.55 7.70
CA HIS A 165 -17.23 -3.72 7.75
C HIS A 165 -16.54 -2.67 6.86
N PRO A 166 -15.63 -1.82 7.39
CA PRO A 166 -15.06 -0.69 6.65
C PRO A 166 -14.48 -1.00 5.27
N PRO A 167 -13.71 -2.08 5.06
CA PRO A 167 -13.18 -2.41 3.74
C PRO A 167 -14.21 -2.70 2.65
N VAL A 168 -15.45 -3.05 3.05
CA VAL A 168 -16.51 -3.48 2.12
C VAL A 168 -17.67 -2.47 2.07
N SER A 169 -17.64 -1.45 2.93
CA SER A 169 -18.80 -0.61 3.21
C SER A 169 -18.97 0.61 2.31
N TYR A 170 -18.02 0.93 1.46
CA TYR A 170 -18.10 2.15 0.62
C TYR A 170 -19.20 2.11 -0.45
N THR A 171 -19.82 0.97 -0.69
CA THR A 171 -20.94 0.84 -1.63
C THR A 171 -22.31 1.00 -0.98
N HIS A 172 -22.41 1.01 0.36
CA HIS A 172 -23.69 0.96 1.08
C HIS A 172 -23.91 2.07 2.12
N LEU A 173 -22.88 2.86 2.43
CA LEU A 173 -23.03 3.99 3.34
C LEU A 173 -23.40 5.26 2.59
N THR A 174 -24.64 5.40 2.24
CA THR A 174 -25.23 6.74 2.17
C THR A 174 -25.42 7.19 3.62
N LEU A 175 -24.56 8.10 4.09
CA LEU A 175 -24.80 8.77 5.37
C LEU A 175 -26.18 9.44 5.29
N PRO A 176 -27.08 9.22 6.25
CA PRO A 176 -28.17 10.14 6.43
C PRO A 176 -27.54 11.51 6.66
N THR A 177 -28.01 12.52 5.95
CA THR A 177 -27.62 13.90 6.15
C THR A 177 -27.81 14.19 7.64
N ILE A 178 -26.72 14.28 8.40
CA ILE A 178 -26.81 14.71 9.78
C ILE A 178 -27.16 16.18 9.68
N ALA A 179 -28.41 16.50 9.89
CA ALA A 179 -28.80 17.86 10.15
C ALA A 179 -28.05 18.28 11.41
N VAL A 180 -27.09 19.18 11.26
CA VAL A 180 -26.46 19.86 12.38
C VAL A 180 -27.54 20.78 12.95
N VAL A 181 -28.04 20.42 14.11
CA VAL A 181 -28.88 21.31 14.93
C VAL A 181 -27.95 22.18 15.75
#